data_e228cdc155ce6d6df9d36ec3eb654508
#
_entry.id   e228cdc155ce6d6df9d36ec3eb654508
#
_cell.length_a   1.000
_cell.length_b   1.000
_cell.length_c   1.000
_cell.angle_alpha   90.00
_cell.angle_beta   90.00
_cell.angle_gamma   90.00
#
_symmetry.space_group_name_H-M   'P 1'
#
loop_
_entity.id
_entity.type
_entity.pdbx_description
1 polymer ?
#
loop_
_entity_poly.entity_id
_entity_poly.type
_entity_poly.pdbx_seq_one_letter_code
_entity_poly.pdbx_strand_id
1 'polypeptide(L)'
;FVISGADLRHVPMSDEATFFEELERAIRNSYPKPKMLVLNFPSNPTGHCVELSFFEKVIAVAREAGIWVVHDLAYADLCFDGYVAPSILQVEGARDIAVEFFTLSKSYNMPGWRVGFCCGNPELIAALTRIKSYLDYGIFTPVQVAAIAALEGDQQSVSDICDMYRSRRDVLCQGLNEAGWPVTPPKATMFVWAEIPEAFRAMGSLELLLAEAGVAVSPGIGFGEYGEGYVRFGLIENEHRTRQALRGIKKVLRSGPPNNSSGV
;
A
#
# COMPACT_ATOMS: atom_id res chain seq x y z
N PHE A 1 -12.78 -4.80 7.90
CA PHE A 1 -12.73 -5.65 9.12
C PHE A 1 -13.70 -5.14 10.19
N VAL A 2 -13.77 -3.83 10.47
CA VAL A 2 -14.70 -3.27 11.45
C VAL A 2 -16.16 -3.66 11.16
N ILE A 3 -16.59 -3.57 9.88
CA ILE A 3 -17.95 -3.94 9.45
C ILE A 3 -18.25 -5.42 9.71
N SER A 4 -17.25 -6.30 9.63
CA SER A 4 -17.40 -7.73 9.91
C SER A 4 -17.34 -8.07 11.40
N GLY A 5 -17.10 -7.08 12.27
CA GLY A 5 -16.90 -7.28 13.71
C GLY A 5 -15.60 -8.03 14.05
N ALA A 6 -14.62 -7.99 13.15
CA ALA A 6 -13.33 -8.63 13.39
C ALA A 6 -12.51 -7.85 14.41
N ASP A 7 -11.90 -8.59 15.34
CA ASP A 7 -10.91 -8.04 16.27
C ASP A 7 -9.54 -8.02 15.60
N LEU A 8 -9.02 -6.81 15.39
CA LEU A 8 -7.77 -6.60 14.67
C LEU A 8 -6.58 -6.64 15.63
N ARG A 9 -5.53 -7.33 15.22
CA ARG A 9 -4.22 -7.29 15.84
C ARG A 9 -3.22 -6.77 14.81
N HIS A 10 -2.68 -5.60 15.06
CA HIS A 10 -1.66 -5.02 14.21
C HIS A 10 -0.31 -5.67 14.45
N VAL A 11 0.39 -5.97 13.38
CA VAL A 11 1.77 -6.48 13.40
C VAL A 11 2.65 -5.44 12.74
N PRO A 12 3.54 -4.76 13.49
CA PRO A 12 4.42 -3.75 12.93
C PRO A 12 5.41 -4.37 11.93
N MET A 13 5.75 -3.61 10.90
CA MET A 13 6.70 -3.99 9.85
C MET A 13 7.80 -2.92 9.77
N SER A 14 8.68 -2.88 10.78
CA SER A 14 9.89 -2.05 10.74
C SER A 14 10.98 -2.70 9.87
N ASP A 15 11.18 -3.98 10.06
CA ASP A 15 12.03 -4.87 9.27
C ASP A 15 11.47 -6.29 9.31
N GLU A 16 12.01 -7.17 8.47
CA GLU A 16 11.51 -8.54 8.32
C GLU A 16 11.64 -9.38 9.59
N ALA A 17 12.75 -9.25 10.31
CA ALA A 17 12.99 -10.04 11.54
C ALA A 17 11.99 -9.64 12.63
N THR A 18 11.86 -8.35 12.89
CA THR A 18 10.88 -7.78 13.83
C THR A 18 9.45 -8.19 13.46
N PHE A 19 9.11 -8.18 12.17
CA PHE A 19 7.77 -8.60 11.72
C PHE A 19 7.45 -10.03 12.15
N PHE A 20 8.36 -10.98 11.94
CA PHE A 20 8.10 -12.37 12.30
C PHE A 20 8.04 -12.61 13.80
N GLU A 21 8.89 -11.95 14.59
CA GLU A 21 8.82 -11.99 16.05
C GLU A 21 7.48 -11.47 16.57
N GLU A 22 7.03 -10.33 16.06
CA GLU A 22 5.76 -9.71 16.41
C GLU A 22 4.56 -10.53 15.94
N LEU A 23 4.62 -11.11 14.73
CA LEU A 23 3.58 -11.99 14.20
C LEU A 23 3.39 -13.22 15.10
N GLU A 24 4.48 -13.91 15.44
CA GLU A 24 4.42 -15.05 16.33
C GLU A 24 3.93 -14.67 17.73
N ARG A 25 4.38 -13.53 18.25
CA ARG A 25 3.90 -12.99 19.52
C ARG A 25 2.39 -12.70 19.49
N ALA A 26 1.91 -12.08 18.42
CA ALA A 26 0.49 -11.79 18.24
C ALA A 26 -0.33 -13.09 18.15
N ILE A 27 0.16 -14.11 17.44
CA ILE A 27 -0.50 -15.41 17.35
C ILE A 27 -0.59 -16.08 18.73
N ARG A 28 0.51 -16.12 19.48
CA ARG A 28 0.57 -16.76 20.81
C ARG A 28 -0.31 -16.06 21.86
N ASN A 29 -0.37 -14.72 21.81
CA ASN A 29 -1.02 -13.92 22.85
C ASN A 29 -2.47 -13.54 22.52
N SER A 30 -3.00 -13.91 21.37
CA SER A 30 -4.38 -13.58 21.00
C SER A 30 -5.38 -14.62 21.50
N TYR A 31 -6.45 -14.12 22.10
CA TYR A 31 -7.62 -14.92 22.45
C TYR A 31 -8.90 -14.18 22.03
N PRO A 32 -9.79 -14.79 21.25
CA PRO A 32 -9.65 -16.11 20.64
C PRO A 32 -8.48 -16.16 19.64
N LYS A 33 -8.06 -17.40 19.27
CA LYS A 33 -6.99 -17.59 18.25
C LYS A 33 -7.29 -16.81 16.98
N PRO A 34 -6.27 -16.19 16.34
CA PRO A 34 -6.43 -15.56 15.05
C PRO A 34 -6.92 -16.56 14.00
N LYS A 35 -7.78 -16.12 13.11
CA LYS A 35 -8.29 -16.96 12.02
C LYS A 35 -7.61 -16.64 10.70
N MET A 36 -7.08 -15.43 10.57
CA MET A 36 -6.62 -14.92 9.29
C MET A 36 -5.47 -13.93 9.50
N LEU A 37 -4.45 -14.04 8.65
CA LEU A 37 -3.41 -13.04 8.45
C LEU A 37 -3.69 -12.31 7.14
N VAL A 38 -3.71 -10.97 7.19
CA VAL A 38 -3.90 -10.14 6.00
C VAL A 38 -2.63 -9.36 5.73
N LEU A 39 -2.13 -9.46 4.51
CA LEU A 39 -0.91 -8.85 4.04
C LEU A 39 -1.19 -7.97 2.81
N ASN A 40 -0.44 -6.89 2.65
CA ASN A 40 -0.47 -6.06 1.46
C ASN A 40 0.96 -5.68 1.06
N PHE A 41 1.48 -6.35 0.02
CA PHE A 41 2.81 -6.10 -0.55
C PHE A 41 2.76 -6.15 -2.08
N PRO A 42 3.31 -5.15 -2.79
CA PRO A 42 3.84 -3.88 -2.28
C PRO A 42 2.81 -3.09 -1.47
N SER A 43 3.26 -2.46 -0.37
CA SER A 43 2.36 -1.97 0.66
C SER A 43 1.82 -0.56 0.39
N ASN A 44 0.56 -0.35 0.67
CA ASN A 44 -0.05 0.95 0.89
C ASN A 44 -0.25 1.14 2.42
N PRO A 45 0.38 2.13 3.07
CA PRO A 45 0.91 3.38 2.50
C PRO A 45 2.41 3.41 2.24
N THR A 46 3.19 2.45 2.74
CA THR A 46 4.64 2.58 2.95
C THR A 46 5.47 2.36 1.68
N GLY A 47 4.91 1.73 0.64
CA GLY A 47 5.69 1.28 -0.52
C GLY A 47 6.64 0.12 -0.22
N HIS A 48 6.50 -0.51 0.98
CA HIS A 48 7.37 -1.62 1.37
C HIS A 48 7.19 -2.81 0.43
N CYS A 49 8.32 -3.39 0.03
CA CYS A 49 8.41 -4.52 -0.88
C CYS A 49 9.04 -5.70 -0.16
N VAL A 50 8.65 -6.91 -0.53
CA VAL A 50 9.19 -8.15 0.02
C VAL A 50 9.63 -9.09 -1.09
N GLU A 51 10.53 -10.01 -0.76
CA GLU A 51 10.97 -11.07 -1.66
C GLU A 51 10.14 -12.34 -1.46
N LEU A 52 10.24 -13.31 -2.39
CA LEU A 52 9.49 -14.56 -2.29
C LEU A 52 9.77 -15.32 -0.98
N SER A 53 11.00 -15.27 -0.49
CA SER A 53 11.42 -15.89 0.77
C SER A 53 10.64 -15.38 2.00
N PHE A 54 10.16 -14.15 1.96
CA PHE A 54 9.26 -13.62 2.99
C PHE A 54 7.94 -14.41 3.01
N PHE A 55 7.35 -14.65 1.86
CA PHE A 55 6.11 -15.42 1.76
C PHE A 55 6.30 -16.89 2.11
N GLU A 56 7.47 -17.48 1.82
CA GLU A 56 7.80 -18.84 2.27
C GLU A 56 7.72 -18.96 3.80
N LYS A 57 8.31 -18.00 4.52
CA LYS A 57 8.23 -17.93 5.98
C LYS A 57 6.80 -17.68 6.48
N VAL A 58 6.06 -16.77 5.83
CA VAL A 58 4.65 -16.49 6.16
C VAL A 58 3.81 -17.76 6.05
N ILE A 59 3.94 -18.50 4.95
CA ILE A 59 3.17 -19.73 4.73
C ILE A 59 3.55 -20.81 5.78
N ALA A 60 4.81 -20.91 6.15
CA ALA A 60 5.25 -21.85 7.19
C ALA A 60 4.60 -21.51 8.54
N VAL A 61 4.70 -20.26 9.00
CA VAL A 61 4.11 -19.79 10.27
C VAL A 61 2.59 -19.92 10.26
N ALA A 62 1.94 -19.52 9.17
CA ALA A 62 0.48 -19.59 9.06
C ALA A 62 -0.05 -21.03 9.08
N ARG A 63 0.65 -21.96 8.43
CA ARG A 63 0.32 -23.39 8.43
C ARG A 63 0.47 -24.01 9.81
N GLU A 64 1.57 -23.73 10.51
CA GLU A 64 1.78 -24.20 11.88
C GLU A 64 0.71 -23.66 12.84
N ALA A 65 0.36 -22.40 12.69
CA ALA A 65 -0.69 -21.76 13.51
C ALA A 65 -2.11 -22.18 13.13
N GLY A 66 -2.33 -22.79 11.95
CA GLY A 66 -3.66 -23.14 11.44
C GLY A 66 -4.51 -21.92 11.11
N ILE A 67 -3.92 -20.89 10.49
CA ILE A 67 -4.59 -19.63 10.09
C ILE A 67 -4.58 -19.46 8.57
N TRP A 68 -5.62 -18.84 8.04
CA TRP A 68 -5.70 -18.47 6.63
C TRP A 68 -4.83 -17.25 6.32
N VAL A 69 -4.37 -17.14 5.08
CA VAL A 69 -3.62 -15.98 4.60
C VAL A 69 -4.38 -15.29 3.46
N VAL A 70 -4.51 -13.98 3.56
CA VAL A 70 -5.02 -13.12 2.49
C VAL A 70 -3.92 -12.17 2.08
N HIS A 71 -3.53 -12.20 0.83
CA HIS A 71 -2.58 -11.26 0.24
C HIS A 71 -3.29 -10.28 -0.70
N ASP A 72 -3.19 -9.00 -0.42
CA ASP A 72 -3.63 -7.93 -1.31
C ASP A 72 -2.46 -7.49 -2.20
N LEU A 73 -2.47 -7.94 -3.45
CA LEU A 73 -1.46 -7.68 -4.47
C LEU A 73 -1.91 -6.55 -5.43
N ALA A 74 -2.52 -5.49 -4.88
CA ALA A 74 -3.08 -4.41 -5.68
C ALA A 74 -2.05 -3.64 -6.53
N TYR A 75 -0.78 -3.70 -6.18
CA TYR A 75 0.31 -2.97 -6.85
C TYR A 75 1.29 -3.90 -7.58
N ALA A 76 0.83 -5.08 -8.02
CA ALA A 76 1.64 -6.09 -8.69
C ALA A 76 2.53 -5.54 -9.81
N ASP A 77 1.95 -4.71 -10.68
CA ASP A 77 2.61 -4.21 -11.89
C ASP A 77 3.16 -2.78 -11.74
N LEU A 78 2.87 -2.09 -10.64
CA LEU A 78 3.46 -0.79 -10.36
C LEU A 78 4.78 -0.95 -9.58
N CYS A 79 5.74 -1.58 -10.25
CA CYS A 79 7.07 -1.90 -9.74
C CYS A 79 8.14 -1.21 -10.59
N PHE A 80 9.21 -0.75 -9.95
CA PHE A 80 10.23 0.10 -10.57
C PHE A 80 11.61 -0.52 -10.40
N ASP A 81 12.55 -0.08 -11.22
CA ASP A 81 13.98 -0.37 -11.07
C ASP A 81 14.31 -1.87 -11.08
N GLY A 82 13.55 -2.65 -11.87
CA GLY A 82 13.76 -4.10 -12.02
C GLY A 82 13.17 -4.95 -10.88
N TYR A 83 12.54 -4.35 -9.88
CA TYR A 83 11.78 -5.11 -8.90
C TYR A 83 10.52 -5.71 -9.52
N VAL A 84 10.22 -6.96 -9.19
CA VAL A 84 9.01 -7.67 -9.59
C VAL A 84 8.35 -8.16 -8.30
N ALA A 85 7.13 -7.72 -8.05
CA ALA A 85 6.40 -8.15 -6.86
C ALA A 85 6.08 -9.65 -6.93
N PRO A 86 6.52 -10.45 -5.96
CA PRO A 86 6.21 -11.87 -5.93
C PRO A 86 4.74 -12.10 -5.56
N SER A 87 4.11 -13.09 -6.20
CA SER A 87 2.82 -13.62 -5.76
C SER A 87 3.05 -14.62 -4.62
N ILE A 88 2.23 -14.54 -3.57
CA ILE A 88 2.26 -15.54 -2.49
C ILE A 88 1.92 -16.95 -3.01
N LEU A 89 1.16 -17.03 -4.11
CA LEU A 89 0.78 -18.29 -4.73
C LEU A 89 1.91 -19.00 -5.49
N GLN A 90 3.11 -18.37 -5.60
CA GLN A 90 4.34 -19.01 -6.08
C GLN A 90 4.96 -19.92 -5.03
N VAL A 91 4.63 -19.72 -3.76
CA VAL A 91 5.13 -20.56 -2.66
C VAL A 91 4.45 -21.94 -2.69
N GLU A 92 5.25 -22.99 -2.56
CA GLU A 92 4.73 -24.37 -2.50
C GLU A 92 3.74 -24.54 -1.35
N GLY A 93 2.58 -25.09 -1.65
CA GLY A 93 1.49 -25.30 -0.68
C GLY A 93 0.74 -24.03 -0.25
N ALA A 94 1.08 -22.86 -0.74
CA ALA A 94 0.33 -21.63 -0.40
C ALA A 94 -1.15 -21.74 -0.76
N ARG A 95 -1.48 -22.40 -1.87
CA ARG A 95 -2.87 -22.61 -2.32
C ARG A 95 -3.73 -23.44 -1.35
N ASP A 96 -3.12 -24.11 -0.39
CA ASP A 96 -3.84 -24.87 0.63
C ASP A 96 -4.45 -23.95 1.71
N ILE A 97 -3.83 -22.77 1.95
CA ILE A 97 -4.19 -21.90 3.06
C ILE A 97 -4.30 -20.41 2.69
N ALA A 98 -4.02 -20.04 1.44
CA ALA A 98 -3.97 -18.64 1.04
C ALA A 98 -4.86 -18.30 -0.15
N VAL A 99 -5.29 -17.05 -0.19
CA VAL A 99 -5.84 -16.38 -1.37
C VAL A 99 -5.11 -15.07 -1.62
N GLU A 100 -5.09 -14.69 -2.88
CA GLU A 100 -4.50 -13.44 -3.36
C GLU A 100 -5.51 -12.63 -4.15
N PHE A 101 -5.57 -11.34 -3.85
CA PHE A 101 -6.44 -10.39 -4.55
C PHE A 101 -5.63 -9.54 -5.52
N PHE A 102 -6.12 -9.43 -6.73
CA PHE A 102 -5.61 -8.54 -7.77
C PHE A 102 -6.68 -7.55 -8.19
N THR A 103 -6.29 -6.35 -8.61
CA THR A 103 -7.20 -5.33 -9.10
C THR A 103 -6.72 -4.71 -10.40
N LEU A 104 -7.65 -4.44 -11.32
CA LEU A 104 -7.37 -3.71 -12.55
C LEU A 104 -7.29 -2.18 -12.30
N SER A 105 -7.65 -1.73 -11.11
CA SER A 105 -7.68 -0.31 -10.77
C SER A 105 -6.33 0.38 -10.91
N LYS A 106 -5.22 -0.34 -10.66
CA LYS A 106 -3.86 0.23 -10.66
C LYS A 106 -3.11 -0.10 -11.94
N SER A 107 -2.91 -1.37 -12.23
CA SER A 107 -2.16 -1.86 -13.39
C SER A 107 -2.75 -1.37 -14.72
N TYR A 108 -4.06 -1.34 -14.83
CA TYR A 108 -4.78 -0.96 -16.06
C TYR A 108 -5.42 0.43 -16.00
N ASN A 109 -5.12 1.21 -14.95
CA ASN A 109 -5.71 2.54 -14.73
C ASN A 109 -7.26 2.54 -14.82
N MET A 110 -7.89 1.50 -14.28
CA MET A 110 -9.35 1.28 -14.29
C MET A 110 -10.01 1.43 -12.90
N PRO A 111 -9.71 2.48 -12.09
CA PRO A 111 -10.25 2.58 -10.74
C PRO A 111 -11.76 2.75 -10.69
N GLY A 112 -12.36 3.41 -11.68
CA GLY A 112 -13.80 3.65 -11.78
C GLY A 112 -14.62 2.41 -12.19
N TRP A 113 -13.98 1.39 -12.77
CA TRP A 113 -14.63 0.16 -13.23
C TRP A 113 -14.96 -0.81 -12.11
N ARG A 114 -14.32 -0.65 -10.94
CA ARG A 114 -14.55 -1.48 -9.74
C ARG A 114 -14.43 -2.98 -10.00
N VAL A 115 -13.37 -3.40 -10.69
CA VAL A 115 -13.12 -4.78 -11.06
C VAL A 115 -11.78 -5.28 -10.55
N GLY A 116 -11.76 -6.51 -10.09
CA GLY A 116 -10.61 -7.27 -9.62
C GLY A 116 -11.00 -8.73 -9.50
N PHE A 117 -10.05 -9.57 -9.12
CA PHE A 117 -10.29 -11.00 -8.94
C PHE A 117 -9.51 -11.53 -7.74
N CYS A 118 -9.91 -12.72 -7.28
CA CYS A 118 -9.27 -13.45 -6.20
C CYS A 118 -8.92 -14.86 -6.68
N CYS A 119 -7.70 -15.28 -6.41
CA CYS A 119 -7.19 -16.61 -6.72
C CYS A 119 -6.65 -17.30 -5.46
N GLY A 120 -6.63 -18.64 -5.44
CA GLY A 120 -6.00 -19.40 -4.37
C GLY A 120 -6.87 -20.54 -3.83
N ASN A 121 -6.93 -20.67 -2.51
CA ASN A 121 -7.62 -21.75 -1.83
C ASN A 121 -9.10 -21.87 -2.23
N PRO A 122 -9.59 -23.04 -2.66
CA PRO A 122 -10.94 -23.21 -3.17
C PRO A 122 -12.04 -22.99 -2.11
N GLU A 123 -11.77 -23.28 -0.83
CA GLU A 123 -12.76 -23.07 0.24
C GLU A 123 -12.97 -21.58 0.49
N LEU A 124 -11.88 -20.79 0.53
CA LEU A 124 -11.94 -19.33 0.67
C LEU A 124 -12.61 -18.68 -0.55
N ILE A 125 -12.31 -19.16 -1.77
CA ILE A 125 -12.96 -18.70 -3.00
C ILE A 125 -14.47 -19.03 -2.96
N ALA A 126 -14.85 -20.22 -2.55
CA ALA A 126 -16.26 -20.62 -2.42
C ALA A 126 -17.00 -19.74 -1.38
N ALA A 127 -16.35 -19.45 -0.24
CA ALA A 127 -16.91 -18.57 0.78
C ALA A 127 -17.09 -17.13 0.25
N LEU A 128 -16.10 -16.60 -0.48
CA LEU A 128 -16.18 -15.28 -1.12
C LEU A 128 -17.31 -15.26 -2.17
N THR A 129 -17.40 -16.27 -3.02
CA THR A 129 -18.42 -16.39 -4.04
C THR A 129 -19.81 -16.41 -3.41
N ARG A 130 -19.99 -17.19 -2.34
CA ARG A 130 -21.25 -17.27 -1.61
C ARG A 130 -21.68 -15.92 -1.05
N ILE A 131 -20.79 -15.20 -0.36
CA ILE A 131 -21.15 -13.89 0.21
C ILE A 131 -21.45 -12.86 -0.88
N LYS A 132 -20.66 -12.85 -1.97
CA LYS A 132 -20.89 -11.94 -3.11
C LYS A 132 -22.24 -12.19 -3.78
N SER A 133 -22.70 -13.42 -3.87
CA SER A 133 -24.01 -13.72 -4.47
C SER A 133 -25.19 -13.07 -3.73
N TYR A 134 -25.00 -12.69 -2.47
CA TYR A 134 -26.00 -11.97 -1.66
C TYR A 134 -25.74 -10.45 -1.60
N LEU A 135 -24.49 -10.02 -1.74
CA LEU A 135 -24.13 -8.60 -1.58
C LEU A 135 -24.35 -7.79 -2.86
N ASP A 136 -23.92 -8.31 -4.01
CA ASP A 136 -23.91 -7.55 -5.27
C ASP A 136 -24.37 -8.33 -6.50
N TYR A 137 -24.77 -9.60 -6.36
CA TYR A 137 -25.22 -10.48 -7.43
C TYR A 137 -24.21 -10.68 -8.58
N GLY A 138 -23.00 -10.15 -8.44
CA GLY A 138 -21.94 -10.20 -9.45
C GLY A 138 -21.68 -8.85 -10.12
N ILE A 139 -20.69 -8.85 -11.00
CA ILE A 139 -20.25 -7.66 -11.72
C ILE A 139 -21.01 -7.54 -13.02
N PHE A 140 -21.44 -6.33 -13.39
CA PHE A 140 -22.11 -6.03 -14.65
C PHE A 140 -21.29 -6.57 -15.85
N THR A 141 -21.93 -7.37 -16.72
CA THR A 141 -21.26 -8.12 -17.80
C THR A 141 -20.33 -7.27 -18.67
N PRO A 142 -20.70 -6.03 -19.12
CA PRO A 142 -19.77 -5.19 -19.88
C PRO A 142 -18.47 -4.89 -19.17
N VAL A 143 -18.48 -4.76 -17.83
CA VAL A 143 -17.25 -4.55 -17.02
C VAL A 143 -16.39 -5.82 -17.05
N GLN A 144 -17.01 -7.01 -16.99
CA GLN A 144 -16.29 -8.28 -17.10
C GLN A 144 -15.63 -8.42 -18.48
N VAL A 145 -16.35 -8.08 -19.56
CA VAL A 145 -15.82 -8.11 -20.93
C VAL A 145 -14.65 -7.13 -21.08
N ALA A 146 -14.79 -5.92 -20.52
CA ALA A 146 -13.68 -4.94 -20.51
C ALA A 146 -12.46 -5.45 -19.73
N ALA A 147 -12.67 -6.15 -18.60
CA ALA A 147 -11.59 -6.76 -17.84
C ALA A 147 -10.88 -7.87 -18.63
N ILE A 148 -11.63 -8.71 -19.34
CA ILE A 148 -11.06 -9.75 -20.24
C ILE A 148 -10.21 -9.08 -21.33
N ALA A 149 -10.75 -8.06 -22.00
CA ALA A 149 -10.02 -7.34 -23.04
C ALA A 149 -8.74 -6.69 -22.51
N ALA A 150 -8.74 -6.16 -21.26
CA ALA A 150 -7.57 -5.60 -20.63
C ALA A 150 -6.51 -6.69 -20.31
N LEU A 151 -6.93 -7.83 -19.79
CA LEU A 151 -6.04 -8.93 -19.38
C LEU A 151 -5.46 -9.71 -20.57
N GLU A 152 -6.23 -9.90 -21.64
CA GLU A 152 -5.83 -10.66 -22.83
C GLU A 152 -5.24 -9.78 -23.94
N GLY A 153 -5.42 -8.46 -23.84
CA GLY A 153 -4.93 -7.49 -24.81
C GLY A 153 -3.43 -7.21 -24.70
N ASP A 154 -2.98 -6.26 -25.52
CA ASP A 154 -1.61 -5.78 -25.47
C ASP A 154 -1.29 -5.15 -24.10
N GLN A 155 -0.22 -5.60 -23.46
CA GLN A 155 0.20 -5.16 -22.12
C GLN A 155 1.11 -3.91 -22.16
N GLN A 156 1.34 -3.32 -23.34
CA GLN A 156 2.14 -2.09 -23.45
C GLN A 156 1.59 -0.96 -22.59
N SER A 157 0.27 -0.85 -22.48
CA SER A 157 -0.38 0.16 -21.65
C SER A 157 -0.03 0.01 -20.17
N VAL A 158 0.17 -1.21 -19.66
CA VAL A 158 0.61 -1.45 -18.28
C VAL A 158 2.04 -0.95 -18.06
N SER A 159 2.93 -1.24 -19.03
CA SER A 159 4.30 -0.74 -19.02
C SER A 159 4.35 0.79 -19.06
N ASP A 160 3.54 1.42 -19.93
CA ASP A 160 3.47 2.88 -20.06
C ASP A 160 2.97 3.54 -18.76
N ILE A 161 1.99 2.94 -18.09
CA ILE A 161 1.48 3.39 -16.79
C ILE A 161 2.58 3.27 -15.73
N CYS A 162 3.30 2.16 -15.70
CA CYS A 162 4.41 1.95 -14.77
C CYS A 162 5.52 2.99 -14.97
N ASP A 163 5.93 3.25 -16.21
CA ASP A 163 6.94 4.25 -16.56
C ASP A 163 6.51 5.67 -16.19
N MET A 164 5.24 6.00 -16.38
CA MET A 164 4.67 7.28 -15.95
C MET A 164 4.78 7.46 -14.43
N TYR A 165 4.42 6.45 -13.65
CA TYR A 165 4.54 6.52 -12.19
C TYR A 165 5.99 6.57 -11.72
N ARG A 166 6.90 5.85 -12.38
CA ARG A 166 8.33 5.91 -12.11
C ARG A 166 8.86 7.33 -12.33
N SER A 167 8.53 7.98 -13.45
CA SER A 167 8.91 9.36 -13.74
C SER A 167 8.42 10.34 -12.67
N ARG A 168 7.17 10.22 -12.26
CA ARG A 168 6.58 11.07 -11.22
C ARG A 168 7.23 10.85 -9.86
N ARG A 169 7.53 9.59 -9.50
CA ARG A 169 8.28 9.22 -8.30
C ARG A 169 9.64 9.91 -8.29
N ASP A 170 10.38 9.80 -9.38
CA ASP A 170 11.72 10.34 -9.49
C ASP A 170 11.72 11.86 -9.32
N VAL A 171 10.81 12.56 -10.01
CA VAL A 171 10.65 14.02 -9.87
C VAL A 171 10.31 14.42 -8.44
N LEU A 172 9.40 13.70 -7.77
CA LEU A 172 9.01 14.01 -6.40
C LEU A 172 10.17 13.75 -5.43
N CYS A 173 10.75 12.56 -5.47
CA CYS A 173 11.81 12.17 -4.53
C CYS A 173 13.06 13.02 -4.70
N GLN A 174 13.49 13.29 -5.93
CA GLN A 174 14.60 14.19 -6.19
C GLN A 174 14.33 15.58 -5.63
N GLY A 175 13.13 16.14 -5.90
CA GLY A 175 12.80 17.48 -5.45
C GLY A 175 12.66 17.62 -3.94
N LEU A 176 12.18 16.58 -3.23
CA LEU A 176 12.15 16.55 -1.77
C LEU A 176 13.57 16.52 -1.19
N ASN A 177 14.44 15.65 -1.71
CA ASN A 177 15.84 15.57 -1.30
C ASN A 177 16.58 16.89 -1.53
N GLU A 178 16.39 17.55 -2.67
CA GLU A 178 16.95 18.87 -2.96
C GLU A 178 16.39 19.99 -2.06
N ALA A 179 15.19 19.81 -1.54
CA ALA A 179 14.57 20.72 -0.60
C ALA A 179 15.03 20.52 0.85
N GLY A 180 15.82 19.48 1.13
CA GLY A 180 16.28 19.12 2.47
C GLY A 180 15.32 18.18 3.23
N TRP A 181 14.41 17.53 2.52
CA TRP A 181 13.54 16.48 3.05
C TRP A 181 13.99 15.12 2.52
N PRO A 182 14.82 14.37 3.26
CA PRO A 182 15.37 13.11 2.78
C PRO A 182 14.30 12.05 2.64
N VAL A 183 14.17 11.50 1.43
CA VAL A 183 13.28 10.38 1.12
C VAL A 183 14.01 9.36 0.24
N THR A 184 13.75 8.09 0.49
CA THR A 184 14.20 7.00 -0.38
C THR A 184 13.14 6.72 -1.44
N PRO A 185 13.46 6.72 -2.74
CA PRO A 185 12.51 6.36 -3.77
C PRO A 185 11.97 4.93 -3.55
N PRO A 186 10.65 4.73 -3.47
CA PRO A 186 10.08 3.39 -3.32
C PRO A 186 10.30 2.57 -4.60
N LYS A 187 10.47 1.25 -4.44
CA LYS A 187 10.60 0.31 -5.57
C LYS A 187 9.26 -0.06 -6.21
N ALA A 188 8.15 0.32 -5.59
CA ALA A 188 6.81 0.00 -6.09
C ALA A 188 5.76 0.99 -5.55
N THR A 189 4.53 0.84 -6.00
CA THR A 189 3.33 1.60 -5.64
C THR A 189 3.23 2.97 -6.31
N MET A 190 2.14 3.65 -6.06
CA MET A 190 1.88 5.02 -6.53
C MET A 190 1.99 6.04 -5.38
N PHE A 191 2.80 5.72 -4.35
CA PHE A 191 2.95 6.54 -3.14
C PHE A 191 4.41 6.71 -2.77
N VAL A 192 4.72 7.85 -2.15
CA VAL A 192 5.95 8.07 -1.41
C VAL A 192 5.58 8.25 0.06
N TRP A 193 6.11 7.40 0.92
CA TRP A 193 5.97 7.46 2.36
C TRP A 193 7.16 8.21 2.93
N ALA A 194 6.91 9.38 3.49
CA ALA A 194 7.97 10.29 3.93
C ALA A 194 7.89 10.54 5.42
N GLU A 195 8.98 10.30 6.12
CA GLU A 195 9.14 10.69 7.50
C GLU A 195 9.14 12.22 7.63
N ILE A 196 8.37 12.76 8.57
CA ILE A 196 8.29 14.19 8.79
C ILE A 196 9.64 14.69 9.32
N PRO A 197 10.25 15.74 8.73
CA PRO A 197 11.49 16.29 9.22
C PRO A 197 11.36 16.69 10.70
N GLU A 198 12.37 16.38 11.50
CA GLU A 198 12.31 16.49 12.96
C GLU A 198 11.88 17.87 13.47
N ALA A 199 12.34 18.93 12.81
CA ALA A 199 11.94 20.29 13.13
C ALA A 199 10.42 20.56 13.05
N PHE A 200 9.67 19.72 12.32
CA PHE A 200 8.24 19.84 12.12
C PHE A 200 7.42 18.81 12.90
N ARG A 201 8.04 17.80 13.50
CA ARG A 201 7.34 16.73 14.25
C ARG A 201 6.60 17.24 15.48
N ALA A 202 7.21 18.18 16.22
CA ALA A 202 6.65 18.72 17.45
C ALA A 202 5.38 19.57 17.24
N MET A 203 5.01 19.84 15.99
CA MET A 203 3.96 20.81 15.68
C MET A 203 2.61 20.20 15.36
N GLY A 204 2.54 18.91 14.99
CA GLY A 204 1.30 18.28 14.54
C GLY A 204 0.62 19.01 13.36
N SER A 205 1.36 19.84 12.63
CA SER A 205 0.82 20.84 11.71
C SER A 205 1.52 20.86 10.33
N LEU A 206 2.39 19.88 10.04
CA LEU A 206 3.05 19.85 8.73
C LEU A 206 2.01 19.76 7.60
N GLU A 207 0.95 18.99 7.80
CA GLU A 207 -0.14 18.84 6.85
C GLU A 207 -0.84 20.15 6.60
N LEU A 208 -1.07 20.96 7.64
CA LEU A 208 -1.66 22.28 7.52
C LEU A 208 -0.74 23.25 6.79
N LEU A 209 0.56 23.25 7.11
CA LEU A 209 1.55 24.07 6.41
C LEU A 209 1.68 23.68 4.93
N LEU A 210 1.61 22.38 4.62
CA LEU A 210 1.61 21.90 3.25
C LEU A 210 0.33 22.30 2.53
N ALA A 211 -0.82 22.26 3.21
CA ALA A 211 -2.08 22.72 2.66
C ALA A 211 -2.05 24.24 2.36
N GLU A 212 -1.48 25.06 3.24
CA GLU A 212 -1.24 26.49 2.99
C GLU A 212 -0.31 26.75 1.80
N ALA A 213 0.64 25.83 1.57
CA ALA A 213 1.50 25.84 0.39
C ALA A 213 0.80 25.31 -0.89
N GLY A 214 -0.48 24.94 -0.81
CA GLY A 214 -1.25 24.34 -1.90
C GLY A 214 -0.91 22.89 -2.18
N VAL A 215 -0.44 22.14 -1.16
CA VAL A 215 -0.07 20.73 -1.27
C VAL A 215 -0.87 19.91 -0.28
N ALA A 216 -1.74 19.03 -0.78
CA ALA A 216 -2.46 18.07 0.04
C ALA A 216 -1.67 16.75 0.15
N VAL A 217 -1.47 16.29 1.38
CA VAL A 217 -0.88 14.99 1.70
C VAL A 217 -1.83 14.19 2.60
N SER A 218 -1.64 12.88 2.66
CA SER A 218 -2.36 12.06 3.64
C SER A 218 -1.51 11.95 4.91
N PRO A 219 -2.03 12.34 6.09
CA PRO A 219 -1.32 12.17 7.35
C PRO A 219 -1.14 10.67 7.65
N GLY A 220 0.03 10.31 8.14
CA GLY A 220 0.38 8.90 8.35
C GLY A 220 -0.48 8.23 9.42
N ILE A 221 -0.87 8.97 10.47
CA ILE A 221 -1.77 8.48 11.52
C ILE A 221 -3.12 7.99 10.94
N GLY A 222 -3.55 8.48 9.79
CA GLY A 222 -4.74 8.00 9.09
C GLY A 222 -4.64 6.55 8.61
N PHE A 223 -3.43 5.95 8.65
CA PHE A 223 -3.17 4.55 8.29
C PHE A 223 -2.92 3.65 9.52
N GLY A 224 -3.08 4.18 10.73
CA GLY A 224 -2.86 3.48 11.97
C GLY A 224 -1.78 4.14 12.84
N GLU A 225 -1.66 3.69 14.09
CA GLU A 225 -0.78 4.28 15.10
C GLU A 225 0.71 4.32 14.69
N TYR A 226 1.16 3.31 13.94
CA TYR A 226 2.54 3.23 13.44
C TYR A 226 2.82 4.22 12.29
N GLY A 227 1.80 4.93 11.82
CA GLY A 227 1.93 5.98 10.80
C GLY A 227 2.21 7.36 11.39
N GLU A 228 2.18 7.51 12.72
CA GLU A 228 2.52 8.78 13.35
C GLU A 228 3.95 9.21 12.99
N GLY A 229 4.13 10.50 12.71
CA GLY A 229 5.42 11.03 12.27
C GLY A 229 5.72 10.86 10.77
N TYR A 230 4.75 10.41 9.99
CA TYR A 230 4.87 10.25 8.53
C TYR A 230 3.76 10.95 7.77
N VAL A 231 4.02 11.21 6.49
CA VAL A 231 3.02 11.62 5.50
C VAL A 231 3.13 10.76 4.24
N ARG A 232 2.00 10.53 3.58
CA ARG A 232 1.95 9.85 2.30
C ARG A 232 1.67 10.83 1.17
N PHE A 233 2.59 10.92 0.21
CA PHE A 233 2.38 11.61 -1.07
C PHE A 233 1.79 10.64 -2.10
N GLY A 234 0.79 11.09 -2.85
CA GLY A 234 0.27 10.37 -4.02
C GLY A 234 0.97 10.84 -5.29
N LEU A 235 1.34 9.92 -6.17
CA LEU A 235 1.96 10.18 -7.47
C LEU A 235 0.90 10.36 -8.59
N ILE A 236 -0.29 10.84 -8.24
CA ILE A 236 -1.43 10.94 -9.17
C ILE A 236 -1.36 12.15 -10.10
N GLU A 237 -0.63 13.19 -9.70
CA GLU A 237 -0.45 14.41 -10.48
C GLU A 237 0.71 14.29 -11.48
N ASN A 238 0.64 15.08 -12.56
CA ASN A 238 1.71 15.14 -13.55
C ASN A 238 2.95 15.88 -13.00
N GLU A 239 4.09 15.74 -13.70
CA GLU A 239 5.36 16.31 -13.24
C GLU A 239 5.34 17.85 -13.11
N HIS A 240 4.53 18.56 -13.90
CA HIS A 240 4.40 20.03 -13.78
C HIS A 240 3.76 20.40 -12.44
N ARG A 241 2.68 19.73 -12.07
CA ARG A 241 2.01 19.91 -10.77
C ARG A 241 2.92 19.48 -9.62
N THR A 242 3.63 18.35 -9.78
CA THR A 242 4.60 17.89 -8.80
C THR A 242 5.71 18.93 -8.58
N ARG A 243 6.29 19.51 -9.65
CA ARG A 243 7.29 20.59 -9.53
C ARG A 243 6.70 21.85 -8.90
N GLN A 244 5.42 22.16 -9.15
CA GLN A 244 4.73 23.27 -8.48
C GLN A 244 4.60 23.01 -6.98
N ALA A 245 4.17 21.82 -6.57
CA ALA A 245 4.08 21.40 -5.18
C ALA A 245 5.44 21.49 -4.48
N LEU A 246 6.50 20.99 -5.11
CA LEU A 246 7.87 21.04 -4.60
C LEU A 246 8.35 22.48 -4.33
N ARG A 247 7.95 23.48 -5.14
CA ARG A 247 8.25 24.89 -4.85
C ARG A 247 7.57 25.38 -3.57
N GLY A 248 6.31 24.95 -3.35
CA GLY A 248 5.56 25.24 -2.12
C GLY A 248 6.23 24.59 -0.90
N ILE A 249 6.53 23.29 -1.00
CA ILE A 249 7.21 22.52 0.05
C ILE A 249 8.54 23.17 0.41
N LYS A 250 9.37 23.51 -0.59
CA LYS A 250 10.67 24.16 -0.37
C LYS A 250 10.55 25.50 0.36
N LYS A 251 9.48 26.27 0.08
CA LYS A 251 9.18 27.50 0.79
C LYS A 251 8.86 27.23 2.26
N VAL A 252 7.97 26.27 2.54
CA VAL A 252 7.61 25.86 3.91
C VAL A 252 8.83 25.41 4.70
N LEU A 253 9.63 24.50 4.15
CA LEU A 253 10.83 23.99 4.83
C LEU A 253 11.87 25.08 5.15
N ARG A 254 12.02 26.07 4.27
CA ARG A 254 12.92 27.20 4.48
C ARG A 254 12.43 28.21 5.51
N SER A 255 11.11 28.41 5.61
CA SER A 255 10.51 29.31 6.60
C SER A 255 10.65 28.78 8.02
N GLY A 256 10.95 27.49 8.16
CA GLY A 256 10.96 26.80 9.44
C GLY A 256 9.57 26.68 10.06
N PRO A 257 9.48 25.97 11.18
CA PRO A 257 8.24 25.92 11.95
C PRO A 257 7.87 27.35 12.44
N PRO A 258 6.56 27.71 12.44
CA PRO A 258 6.13 28.99 13.02
C PRO A 258 6.60 29.06 14.46
N ASN A 259 7.23 30.20 14.81
CA ASN A 259 7.64 30.45 16.18
C ASN A 259 6.39 30.37 17.08
N ASN A 260 6.33 29.38 17.96
CA ASN A 260 5.37 29.34 19.08
C ASN A 260 5.66 30.46 20.10
N SER A 261 5.74 31.71 19.65
CA SER A 261 5.82 32.89 20.49
C SER A 261 4.49 33.65 20.47
N SER A 262 3.42 32.96 20.80
CA SER A 262 2.19 33.57 21.28
C SER A 262 1.57 32.63 22.30
N GLY A 263 2.25 32.56 23.45
CA GLY A 263 1.63 32.15 24.68
C GLY A 263 0.57 33.21 25.05
N VAL A 264 -0.64 32.73 25.28
CA VAL A 264 -1.54 33.25 26.30
C VAL A 264 -2.18 32.05 26.94
#